data_5d99806adcc48d810cf0987f97dbf006
#
_entry.id   5d99806adcc48d810cf0987f97dbf006
#
_cell.length_a   1.000
_cell.length_b   1.000
_cell.length_c   1.000
_cell.angle_alpha   90.00
_cell.angle_beta   90.00
_cell.angle_gamma   90.00
#
_symmetry.space_group_name_H-M   'P 1'
#
loop_
_entity.id
_entity.type
_entity.pdbx_description
1 polymer ?
#
loop_
_entity_poly.entity_id
_entity_poly.type
_entity_poly.pdbx_seq_one_letter_code
_entity_poly.pdbx_strand_id
1 'polypeptide(L)'
;GVGAVSPGDAFISLGTSGVLFVVTDAYRPAPQSAVHAFCHVLPNLWHQMSVMLSAASCLQWFCRLTGTTEVALLAEIAELSEEEKAHAPFFLPYLSGERTPHNDPDARGIFWGMTHASLRAQLGYAVLEGVSFGINDGLQALKESGTPIAQCSLVGGGARSPFWAQLLADILAMPVVTHKGGETGGALGAARLACLAVGKPVAAVCEKPEVWQTWRADPVRHHTLMQRYAQFKTLYLNDLYYRQH
;
A
#
# COMPACT_ATOMS: atom_id res chain seq x y z
N GLY A 1 -7.49 2.65 15.25
CA GLY A 1 -8.20 3.82 14.72
C GLY A 1 -9.39 3.42 13.85
N VAL A 2 -9.19 2.56 12.85
CA VAL A 2 -10.22 2.17 11.86
C VAL A 2 -11.17 1.06 12.30
N GLY A 3 -11.13 0.66 13.58
CA GLY A 3 -12.02 -0.40 14.07
C GLY A 3 -11.68 -1.79 13.54
N ALA A 4 -10.41 -2.05 13.22
CA ALA A 4 -9.94 -3.39 12.86
C ALA A 4 -9.77 -4.21 14.14
N VAL A 5 -10.80 -4.96 14.53
CA VAL A 5 -10.90 -5.67 15.82
C VAL A 5 -11.42 -7.10 15.67
N SER A 6 -11.74 -7.53 14.46
CA SER A 6 -12.19 -8.89 14.15
C SER A 6 -11.25 -9.56 13.16
N PRO A 7 -11.05 -10.90 13.22
CA PRO A 7 -10.26 -11.61 12.23
C PRO A 7 -10.70 -11.31 10.80
N GLY A 8 -9.73 -11.01 9.92
CA GLY A 8 -9.97 -10.57 8.54
C GLY A 8 -10.16 -9.07 8.36
N ASP A 9 -10.35 -8.30 9.43
CA ASP A 9 -10.32 -6.83 9.33
C ASP A 9 -8.93 -6.38 8.91
N ALA A 10 -8.84 -5.62 7.83
CA ALA A 10 -7.57 -5.17 7.27
C ALA A 10 -7.57 -3.69 6.91
N PHE A 11 -6.39 -3.08 6.95
CA PHE A 11 -6.20 -1.72 6.43
C PHE A 11 -4.82 -1.55 5.79
N ILE A 12 -4.77 -0.66 4.83
CA ILE A 12 -3.55 -0.13 4.23
C ILE A 12 -3.29 1.26 4.83
N SER A 13 -2.17 1.43 5.50
CA SER A 13 -1.66 2.74 5.91
C SER A 13 -0.71 3.24 4.84
N LEU A 14 -1.13 4.22 4.04
CA LEU A 14 -0.36 4.80 2.95
C LEU A 14 0.19 6.17 3.40
N GLY A 15 1.25 6.13 4.20
CA GLY A 15 1.99 7.26 4.71
C GLY A 15 3.40 7.34 4.13
N THR A 16 4.37 7.89 4.86
CA THR A 16 5.79 7.87 4.48
C THR A 16 6.22 6.47 4.10
N SER A 17 5.95 5.50 4.96
CA SER A 17 6.01 4.05 4.69
C SER A 17 4.62 3.51 4.40
N GLY A 18 4.56 2.27 3.85
CA GLY A 18 3.33 1.54 3.58
C GLY A 18 3.20 0.35 4.53
N VAL A 19 2.02 0.14 5.09
CA VAL A 19 1.73 -1.04 5.89
C VAL A 19 0.39 -1.63 5.47
N LEU A 20 0.37 -2.90 5.16
CA LEU A 20 -0.87 -3.67 5.07
C LEU A 20 -0.99 -4.51 6.34
N PHE A 21 -1.96 -4.15 7.17
CA PHE A 21 -2.27 -4.78 8.46
C PHE A 21 -3.51 -5.66 8.33
N VAL A 22 -3.50 -6.82 8.99
CA VAL A 22 -4.69 -7.68 9.08
C VAL A 22 -4.78 -8.32 10.46
N VAL A 23 -5.98 -8.33 11.03
CA VAL A 23 -6.27 -9.05 12.29
C VAL A 23 -6.39 -10.54 12.01
N THR A 24 -5.80 -11.36 12.89
CA THR A 24 -5.87 -12.83 12.81
C THR A 24 -6.33 -13.43 14.14
N ASP A 25 -6.90 -14.63 14.07
CA ASP A 25 -7.34 -15.43 15.21
C ASP A 25 -6.24 -16.28 15.84
N ALA A 26 -5.07 -16.33 15.20
CA ALA A 26 -3.93 -17.12 15.65
C ALA A 26 -2.61 -16.42 15.28
N TYR A 27 -1.54 -16.77 16.01
CA TYR A 27 -0.18 -16.36 15.68
C TYR A 27 0.31 -17.09 14.43
N ARG A 28 0.58 -16.32 13.35
CA ARG A 28 0.96 -16.84 12.02
C ARG A 28 2.25 -16.16 11.54
N PRO A 29 3.43 -16.54 12.08
CA PRO A 29 4.68 -15.94 11.64
C PRO A 29 5.07 -16.43 10.24
N ALA A 30 5.61 -15.53 9.40
CA ALA A 30 6.19 -15.86 8.11
C ALA A 30 7.53 -15.11 7.93
N PRO A 31 8.57 -15.50 8.67
CA PRO A 31 9.86 -14.78 8.70
C PRO A 31 10.58 -14.84 7.35
N GLN A 32 10.36 -15.88 6.54
CA GLN A 32 10.97 -16.05 5.22
C GLN A 32 10.56 -14.96 4.22
N SER A 33 9.39 -14.35 4.42
CA SER A 33 8.90 -13.22 3.61
C SER A 33 8.87 -11.90 4.41
N ALA A 34 9.55 -11.87 5.58
CA ALA A 34 9.60 -10.71 6.47
C ALA A 34 8.20 -10.16 6.87
N VAL A 35 7.18 -11.03 6.91
CA VAL A 35 5.87 -10.69 7.45
C VAL A 35 5.96 -10.64 8.97
N HIS A 36 5.53 -9.52 9.54
CA HIS A 36 5.49 -9.34 10.99
C HIS A 36 4.22 -9.97 11.56
N ALA A 37 4.35 -10.66 12.71
CA ALA A 37 3.23 -11.20 13.46
C ALA A 37 3.39 -10.84 14.94
N PHE A 38 2.35 -10.22 15.52
CA PHE A 38 2.35 -9.75 16.91
C PHE A 38 0.99 -9.99 17.57
N CYS A 39 0.97 -9.90 18.92
CA CYS A 39 -0.27 -9.84 19.66
C CYS A 39 -1.06 -8.59 19.27
N HIS A 40 -2.36 -8.74 19.07
CA HIS A 40 -3.26 -7.61 18.95
C HIS A 40 -3.45 -6.93 20.31
N VAL A 41 -3.89 -5.67 20.32
CA VAL A 41 -4.19 -4.94 21.56
C VAL A 41 -5.39 -5.52 22.31
N LEU A 42 -6.31 -6.17 21.61
CA LEU A 42 -7.40 -6.91 22.24
C LEU A 42 -6.97 -8.35 22.56
N PRO A 43 -7.44 -8.92 23.68
CA PRO A 43 -7.07 -10.28 24.10
C PRO A 43 -7.54 -11.34 23.10
N ASN A 44 -6.79 -12.43 23.01
CA ASN A 44 -7.05 -13.59 22.14
C ASN A 44 -7.08 -13.28 20.64
N LEU A 45 -6.47 -12.17 20.23
CA LEU A 45 -6.28 -11.80 18.83
C LEU A 45 -4.81 -11.55 18.54
N TRP A 46 -4.46 -11.70 17.29
CA TRP A 46 -3.14 -11.44 16.73
C TRP A 46 -3.29 -10.51 15.52
N HIS A 47 -2.19 -10.07 14.97
CA HIS A 47 -2.19 -9.40 13.68
C HIS A 47 -0.93 -9.74 12.90
N GLN A 48 -1.05 -9.69 11.59
CA GLN A 48 0.08 -9.70 10.68
C GLN A 48 0.21 -8.35 9.99
N MET A 49 1.44 -8.03 9.59
CA MET A 49 1.73 -6.85 8.78
C MET A 49 2.75 -7.18 7.69
N SER A 50 2.47 -6.73 6.47
CA SER A 50 3.52 -6.46 5.50
C SER A 50 3.95 -5.01 5.64
N VAL A 51 5.25 -4.77 5.53
CA VAL A 51 5.86 -3.44 5.73
C VAL A 51 6.66 -3.07 4.49
N MET A 52 6.33 -1.93 3.91
CA MET A 52 7.02 -1.29 2.81
C MET A 52 7.71 -0.02 3.33
N LEU A 53 9.01 0.12 3.09
CA LEU A 53 9.81 1.19 3.72
C LEU A 53 9.61 2.57 3.06
N SER A 54 9.28 2.62 1.77
CA SER A 54 9.07 3.85 1.02
C SER A 54 7.76 3.78 0.25
N ALA A 55 6.72 4.49 0.70
CA ALA A 55 5.39 4.49 0.08
C ALA A 55 5.00 5.89 -0.43
N ALA A 56 4.14 6.63 0.26
CA ALA A 56 3.81 7.99 -0.18
C ALA A 56 5.01 8.95 -0.15
N SER A 57 6.08 8.62 0.59
CA SER A 57 7.36 9.33 0.52
C SER A 57 8.00 9.29 -0.87
N CYS A 58 7.75 8.25 -1.69
CA CYS A 58 8.21 8.21 -3.07
C CYS A 58 7.56 9.31 -3.91
N LEU A 59 6.26 9.55 -3.75
CA LEU A 59 5.56 10.63 -4.43
C LEU A 59 6.10 11.99 -3.99
N GLN A 60 6.29 12.21 -2.68
CA GLN A 60 6.86 13.43 -2.14
C GLN A 60 8.29 13.67 -2.64
N TRP A 61 9.10 12.62 -2.67
CA TRP A 61 10.45 12.67 -3.21
C TRP A 61 10.45 13.07 -4.69
N PHE A 62 9.59 12.46 -5.49
CA PHE A 62 9.48 12.75 -6.92
C PHE A 62 8.98 14.18 -7.17
N CYS A 63 8.01 14.66 -6.40
CA CYS A 63 7.54 16.05 -6.46
C CYS A 63 8.67 17.05 -6.16
N ARG A 64 9.48 16.81 -5.12
CA ARG A 64 10.63 17.65 -4.82
C ARG A 64 11.68 17.64 -5.95
N LEU A 65 11.95 16.45 -6.51
CA LEU A 65 12.92 16.29 -7.59
C LEU A 65 12.52 17.03 -8.86
N THR A 66 11.22 17.08 -9.15
CA THR A 66 10.68 17.68 -10.39
C THR A 66 10.10 19.07 -10.20
N GLY A 67 10.23 19.65 -9.00
CA GLY A 67 9.79 21.02 -8.70
C GLY A 67 8.26 21.21 -8.81
N THR A 68 7.48 20.18 -8.44
CA THR A 68 6.00 20.24 -8.49
C THR A 68 5.39 19.91 -7.12
N THR A 69 4.07 20.02 -7.01
CA THR A 69 3.31 19.58 -5.82
C THR A 69 2.57 18.29 -6.09
N GLU A 70 2.21 17.56 -5.03
CA GLU A 70 1.43 16.31 -5.17
C GLU A 70 0.09 16.58 -5.89
N VAL A 71 -0.57 17.70 -5.57
CA VAL A 71 -1.86 18.08 -6.18
C VAL A 71 -1.71 18.31 -7.68
N ALA A 72 -0.70 19.07 -8.10
CA ALA A 72 -0.45 19.36 -9.51
C ALA A 72 -0.07 18.08 -10.28
N LEU A 73 0.83 17.26 -9.72
CA LEU A 73 1.24 16.02 -10.35
C LEU A 73 0.08 15.02 -10.48
N LEU A 74 -0.76 14.87 -9.45
CA LEU A 74 -1.92 13.99 -9.52
C LEU A 74 -2.94 14.46 -10.57
N ALA A 75 -3.09 15.77 -10.77
CA ALA A 75 -3.92 16.32 -11.84
C ALA A 75 -3.33 15.97 -13.21
N GLU A 76 -2.02 16.14 -13.42
CA GLU A 76 -1.36 15.73 -14.68
C GLU A 76 -1.50 14.22 -14.94
N ILE A 77 -1.36 13.38 -13.92
CA ILE A 77 -1.53 11.92 -14.05
C ILE A 77 -2.97 11.55 -14.43
N ALA A 78 -3.95 12.27 -13.91
CA ALA A 78 -5.36 12.01 -14.21
C ALA A 78 -5.72 12.26 -15.69
N GLU A 79 -4.99 13.14 -16.36
CA GLU A 79 -5.16 13.45 -17.79
C GLU A 79 -4.52 12.41 -18.73
N LEU A 80 -3.67 11.51 -18.22
CA LEU A 80 -3.06 10.46 -19.03
C LEU A 80 -4.13 9.49 -19.55
N SER A 81 -4.07 9.20 -20.85
CA SER A 81 -4.83 8.12 -21.48
C SER A 81 -4.38 6.74 -20.95
N GLU A 82 -5.21 5.74 -21.12
CA GLU A 82 -4.85 4.36 -20.76
C GLU A 82 -3.65 3.85 -21.58
N GLU A 83 -3.50 4.29 -22.82
CA GLU A 83 -2.34 3.98 -23.67
C GLU A 83 -1.05 4.59 -23.10
N GLU A 84 -1.08 5.85 -22.69
CA GLU A 84 0.08 6.52 -22.06
C GLU A 84 0.46 5.88 -20.74
N LYS A 85 -0.50 5.43 -19.93
CA LYS A 85 -0.26 4.67 -18.69
C LYS A 85 0.35 3.30 -18.99
N ALA A 86 -0.14 2.61 -20.02
CA ALA A 86 0.39 1.30 -20.42
C ALA A 86 1.85 1.38 -20.90
N HIS A 87 2.26 2.50 -21.49
CA HIS A 87 3.63 2.75 -21.94
C HIS A 87 4.49 3.54 -20.93
N ALA A 88 3.96 3.84 -19.75
CA ALA A 88 4.74 4.50 -18.71
C ALA A 88 5.95 3.65 -18.29
N PRO A 89 7.11 4.26 -17.97
CA PRO A 89 8.24 3.56 -17.37
C PRO A 89 7.84 2.80 -16.11
N PHE A 90 8.68 1.88 -15.66
CA PHE A 90 8.52 1.23 -14.36
C PHE A 90 9.30 1.97 -13.29
N PHE A 91 8.84 1.90 -12.05
CA PHE A 91 9.56 2.40 -10.90
C PHE A 91 9.63 1.35 -9.79
N LEU A 92 10.83 0.96 -9.38
CA LEU A 92 11.05 0.19 -8.16
C LEU A 92 11.12 1.18 -6.98
N PRO A 93 10.20 1.12 -6.01
CA PRO A 93 10.05 2.17 -4.98
C PRO A 93 11.00 2.03 -3.79
N TYR A 94 12.09 1.29 -3.92
CA TYR A 94 12.97 0.86 -2.82
C TYR A 94 14.01 1.91 -2.42
N LEU A 95 13.59 3.18 -2.26
CA LEU A 95 14.49 4.31 -1.96
C LEU A 95 15.25 4.16 -0.62
N SER A 96 14.76 3.31 0.29
CA SER A 96 15.35 3.08 1.62
C SER A 96 15.58 1.59 1.89
N GLY A 97 15.84 0.81 0.86
CA GLY A 97 15.75 -0.65 0.94
C GLY A 97 14.30 -1.12 0.98
N GLU A 98 14.08 -2.42 1.18
CA GLU A 98 12.73 -2.95 1.31
C GLU A 98 12.64 -4.06 2.35
N ARG A 99 11.49 -4.12 3.06
CA ARG A 99 11.22 -5.13 4.08
C ARG A 99 10.44 -6.30 3.48
N THR A 100 9.13 -6.22 3.39
CA THR A 100 8.27 -7.32 2.92
C THR A 100 8.08 -7.25 1.41
N PRO A 101 8.30 -8.32 0.64
CA PRO A 101 8.74 -9.66 1.08
C PRO A 101 10.27 -9.87 1.03
N HIS A 102 11.02 -8.90 0.58
CA HIS A 102 12.42 -9.05 0.14
C HIS A 102 13.43 -9.13 1.28
N ASN A 103 13.17 -8.41 2.38
CA ASN A 103 14.12 -8.20 3.50
C ASN A 103 15.51 -7.78 3.00
N ASP A 104 15.54 -6.85 2.05
CA ASP A 104 16.70 -6.40 1.31
C ASP A 104 17.02 -4.93 1.65
N PRO A 105 17.94 -4.66 2.59
CA PRO A 105 18.32 -3.29 2.97
C PRO A 105 19.10 -2.56 1.88
N ASP A 106 19.63 -3.30 0.91
CA ASP A 106 20.48 -2.79 -0.18
C ASP A 106 19.68 -2.53 -1.48
N ALA A 107 18.40 -2.88 -1.54
CA ALA A 107 17.52 -2.52 -2.65
C ALA A 107 17.48 -1.00 -2.84
N ARG A 108 17.42 -0.55 -4.10
CA ARG A 108 17.40 0.88 -4.45
C ARG A 108 16.27 1.19 -5.40
N GLY A 109 15.87 2.48 -5.41
CA GLY A 109 14.89 2.98 -6.37
C GLY A 109 15.46 2.98 -7.79
N ILE A 110 14.66 2.50 -8.76
CA ILE A 110 15.05 2.40 -10.16
C ILE A 110 13.89 2.88 -11.03
N PHE A 111 14.16 3.79 -11.97
CA PHE A 111 13.31 4.00 -13.13
C PHE A 111 13.85 3.19 -14.31
N TRP A 112 12.98 2.39 -14.93
CA TRP A 112 13.34 1.57 -16.07
C TRP A 112 12.43 1.82 -17.28
N GLY A 113 12.99 1.86 -18.49
CA GLY A 113 12.24 2.04 -19.73
C GLY A 113 11.97 3.50 -20.09
N MET A 114 12.69 4.47 -19.53
CA MET A 114 12.58 5.88 -19.92
C MET A 114 13.12 6.12 -21.33
N THR A 115 12.47 7.05 -22.03
CA THR A 115 12.88 7.54 -23.34
C THR A 115 12.89 9.07 -23.36
N HIS A 116 13.38 9.69 -24.45
CA HIS A 116 13.28 11.15 -24.62
C HIS A 116 11.84 11.66 -24.65
N ALA A 117 10.86 10.81 -24.95
CA ALA A 117 9.44 11.16 -24.97
C ALA A 117 8.76 10.98 -23.62
N SER A 118 9.45 10.44 -22.61
CA SER A 118 8.84 10.21 -21.28
C SER A 118 8.48 11.54 -20.60
N LEU A 119 7.22 11.69 -20.23
CA LEU A 119 6.67 12.87 -19.59
C LEU A 119 6.71 12.77 -18.06
N ARG A 120 6.77 13.92 -17.38
CA ARG A 120 6.69 13.96 -15.89
C ARG A 120 5.46 13.22 -15.36
N ALA A 121 4.30 13.39 -16.00
CA ALA A 121 3.08 12.69 -15.61
C ALA A 121 3.22 11.16 -15.68
N GLN A 122 3.87 10.62 -16.73
CA GLN A 122 4.11 9.19 -16.86
C GLN A 122 5.08 8.67 -15.80
N LEU A 123 6.13 9.43 -15.47
CA LEU A 123 7.04 9.08 -14.39
C LEU A 123 6.34 9.15 -13.03
N GLY A 124 5.47 10.15 -12.81
CA GLY A 124 4.63 10.25 -11.62
C GLY A 124 3.66 9.08 -11.49
N TYR A 125 3.03 8.67 -12.60
CA TYR A 125 2.19 7.46 -12.65
C TYR A 125 3.00 6.20 -12.28
N ALA A 126 4.20 6.06 -12.85
CA ALA A 126 5.10 4.95 -12.52
C ALA A 126 5.43 4.88 -11.02
N VAL A 127 5.57 6.04 -10.35
CA VAL A 127 5.77 6.09 -8.89
C VAL A 127 4.55 5.55 -8.15
N LEU A 128 3.33 5.99 -8.51
CA LEU A 128 2.10 5.49 -7.87
C LEU A 128 1.89 4.00 -8.12
N GLU A 129 2.11 3.56 -9.36
CA GLU A 129 1.99 2.15 -9.77
C GLU A 129 3.02 1.27 -9.05
N GLY A 130 4.29 1.66 -9.03
CA GLY A 130 5.36 0.91 -8.38
C GLY A 130 5.14 0.74 -6.87
N VAL A 131 4.72 1.80 -6.16
CA VAL A 131 4.32 1.72 -4.75
C VAL A 131 3.14 0.76 -4.58
N SER A 132 2.15 0.82 -5.45
CA SER A 132 0.97 -0.05 -5.38
C SER A 132 1.33 -1.52 -5.67
N PHE A 133 2.30 -1.78 -6.56
CA PHE A 133 2.86 -3.12 -6.78
C PHE A 133 3.62 -3.64 -5.55
N GLY A 134 4.40 -2.80 -4.87
CA GLY A 134 5.05 -3.19 -3.61
C GLY A 134 4.04 -3.53 -2.51
N ILE A 135 2.91 -2.81 -2.43
CA ILE A 135 1.80 -3.18 -1.52
C ILE A 135 1.18 -4.52 -1.94
N ASN A 136 1.07 -4.79 -3.25
CA ASN A 136 0.60 -6.09 -3.71
C ASN A 136 1.57 -7.24 -3.39
N ASP A 137 2.89 -7.02 -3.46
CA ASP A 137 3.89 -8.00 -2.97
C ASP A 137 3.63 -8.34 -1.50
N GLY A 138 3.36 -7.32 -0.68
CA GLY A 138 2.98 -7.51 0.72
C GLY A 138 1.67 -8.28 0.90
N LEU A 139 0.67 -8.03 0.05
CA LEU A 139 -0.60 -8.78 0.05
C LEU A 139 -0.38 -10.25 -0.30
N GLN A 140 0.44 -10.54 -1.32
CA GLN A 140 0.74 -11.93 -1.69
C GLN A 140 1.45 -12.66 -0.53
N ALA A 141 2.44 -12.02 0.12
CA ALA A 141 3.12 -12.59 1.28
C ALA A 141 2.16 -12.91 2.44
N LEU A 142 1.17 -12.06 2.70
CA LEU A 142 0.12 -12.32 3.69
C LEU A 142 -0.80 -13.47 3.29
N LYS A 143 -1.21 -13.54 2.02
CA LYS A 143 -2.02 -14.66 1.49
C LYS A 143 -1.28 -15.99 1.57
N GLU A 144 0.00 -16.02 1.22
CA GLU A 144 0.86 -17.21 1.31
C GLU A 144 1.05 -17.68 2.75
N SER A 145 1.01 -16.76 3.73
CA SER A 145 1.00 -17.11 5.16
C SER A 145 -0.35 -17.64 5.68
N GLY A 146 -1.33 -17.82 4.80
CA GLY A 146 -2.65 -18.38 5.11
C GLY A 146 -3.66 -17.39 5.66
N THR A 147 -3.47 -16.08 5.42
CA THR A 147 -4.39 -15.04 5.91
C THR A 147 -5.19 -14.43 4.74
N PRO A 148 -6.49 -14.78 4.60
CA PRO A 148 -7.35 -14.21 3.59
C PRO A 148 -7.72 -12.76 3.94
N ILE A 149 -7.72 -11.89 2.94
CA ILE A 149 -8.15 -10.50 3.06
C ILE A 149 -9.19 -10.24 1.96
N ALA A 150 -10.41 -9.90 2.36
CA ALA A 150 -11.51 -9.68 1.43
C ALA A 150 -11.69 -8.22 1.02
N GLN A 151 -11.28 -7.28 1.86
CA GLN A 151 -11.26 -5.84 1.62
C GLN A 151 -10.30 -5.14 2.56
N CYS A 152 -9.85 -3.95 2.19
CA CYS A 152 -8.99 -3.12 3.03
C CYS A 152 -9.56 -1.71 3.21
N SER A 153 -9.46 -1.18 4.44
CA SER A 153 -9.58 0.25 4.68
C SER A 153 -8.29 0.95 4.24
N LEU A 154 -8.39 2.07 3.54
CA LEU A 154 -7.24 2.90 3.18
C LEU A 154 -7.16 4.11 4.09
N VAL A 155 -6.01 4.31 4.73
CA VAL A 155 -5.74 5.42 5.66
C VAL A 155 -4.39 6.09 5.35
N GLY A 156 -4.15 7.23 5.98
CA GLY A 156 -2.92 8.01 5.76
C GLY A 156 -3.05 9.04 4.63
N GLY A 157 -1.97 9.76 4.34
CA GLY A 157 -1.98 10.84 3.36
C GLY A 157 -2.36 10.43 1.95
N GLY A 158 -1.94 9.23 1.53
CA GLY A 158 -2.28 8.67 0.21
C GLY A 158 -3.77 8.37 0.02
N ALA A 159 -4.52 8.19 1.11
CA ALA A 159 -5.97 7.98 1.06
C ALA A 159 -6.76 9.20 0.54
N ARG A 160 -6.13 10.38 0.48
CA ARG A 160 -6.74 11.61 -0.05
C ARG A 160 -6.81 11.62 -1.57
N SER A 161 -6.10 10.74 -2.27
CA SER A 161 -6.12 10.64 -3.73
C SER A 161 -7.14 9.61 -4.20
N PRO A 162 -8.26 10.02 -4.82
CA PRO A 162 -9.22 9.10 -5.45
C PRO A 162 -8.56 8.24 -6.52
N PHE A 163 -7.65 8.84 -7.30
CA PHE A 163 -6.90 8.12 -8.33
C PHE A 163 -6.08 6.97 -7.74
N TRP A 164 -5.33 7.24 -6.66
CA TRP A 164 -4.49 6.20 -6.03
C TRP A 164 -5.31 5.12 -5.33
N ALA A 165 -6.43 5.50 -4.71
CA ALA A 165 -7.35 4.54 -4.10
C ALA A 165 -7.96 3.58 -5.14
N GLN A 166 -8.34 4.09 -6.33
CA GLN A 166 -8.82 3.26 -7.43
C GLN A 166 -7.71 2.36 -8.00
N LEU A 167 -6.50 2.90 -8.22
CA LEU A 167 -5.34 2.14 -8.69
C LEU A 167 -5.00 0.98 -7.73
N LEU A 168 -5.05 1.22 -6.42
CA LEU A 168 -4.89 0.16 -5.42
C LEU A 168 -5.99 -0.90 -5.52
N ALA A 169 -7.25 -0.51 -5.66
CA ALA A 169 -8.34 -1.47 -5.83
C ALA A 169 -8.15 -2.33 -7.08
N ASP A 170 -7.74 -1.72 -8.20
CA ASP A 170 -7.49 -2.40 -9.46
C ASP A 170 -6.31 -3.39 -9.34
N ILE A 171 -5.19 -2.99 -8.71
CA ILE A 171 -4.00 -3.85 -8.55
C ILE A 171 -4.27 -4.99 -7.56
N LEU A 172 -4.89 -4.71 -6.42
CA LEU A 172 -5.11 -5.69 -5.36
C LEU A 172 -6.27 -6.66 -5.65
N ALA A 173 -7.09 -6.38 -6.68
CA ALA A 173 -8.30 -7.12 -7.04
C ALA A 173 -9.28 -7.28 -5.87
N MET A 174 -9.39 -6.25 -5.02
CA MET A 174 -10.30 -6.25 -3.87
C MET A 174 -10.87 -4.86 -3.61
N PRO A 175 -12.01 -4.75 -2.91
CA PRO A 175 -12.53 -3.46 -2.48
C PRO A 175 -11.55 -2.73 -1.56
N VAL A 176 -11.26 -1.47 -1.89
CA VAL A 176 -10.54 -0.51 -1.04
C VAL A 176 -11.55 0.51 -0.53
N VAL A 177 -11.58 0.74 0.78
CA VAL A 177 -12.58 1.58 1.43
C VAL A 177 -11.91 2.77 2.09
N THR A 178 -12.37 3.97 1.78
CA THR A 178 -11.97 5.19 2.48
C THR A 178 -13.03 5.61 3.49
N HIS A 179 -12.61 6.27 4.56
CA HIS A 179 -13.47 6.66 5.68
C HIS A 179 -13.44 8.16 5.90
N LYS A 180 -14.54 8.74 6.42
CA LYS A 180 -14.56 10.13 6.87
C LYS A 180 -13.54 10.29 8.02
N GLY A 181 -12.61 11.23 7.89
CA GLY A 181 -11.55 11.44 8.89
C GLY A 181 -10.50 10.32 8.96
N GLY A 182 -10.38 9.48 7.93
CA GLY A 182 -9.46 8.34 7.89
C GLY A 182 -7.98 8.70 8.04
N GLU A 183 -7.61 9.97 7.81
CA GLU A 183 -6.26 10.49 8.04
C GLU A 183 -5.86 10.57 9.52
N THR A 184 -6.82 10.59 10.45
CA THR A 184 -6.59 10.69 11.90
C THR A 184 -6.43 9.33 12.59
N GLY A 185 -6.28 8.26 11.85
CA GLY A 185 -6.31 6.87 12.32
C GLY A 185 -5.46 6.58 13.56
N GLY A 186 -4.22 7.07 13.62
CA GLY A 186 -3.32 6.88 14.77
C GLY A 186 -3.81 7.58 16.04
N ALA A 187 -4.16 8.87 15.94
CA ALA A 187 -4.65 9.65 17.07
C ALA A 187 -5.99 9.11 17.61
N LEU A 188 -6.93 8.76 16.70
CA LEU A 188 -8.19 8.14 17.06
C LEU A 188 -7.97 6.77 17.73
N GLY A 189 -7.00 5.99 17.25
CA GLY A 189 -6.60 4.72 17.86
C GLY A 189 -6.13 4.89 19.30
N ALA A 190 -5.24 5.86 19.57
CA ALA A 190 -4.76 6.17 20.90
C ALA A 190 -5.90 6.61 21.86
N ALA A 191 -6.81 7.47 21.38
CA ALA A 191 -7.98 7.89 22.16
C ALA A 191 -8.91 6.71 22.49
N ARG A 192 -9.13 5.79 21.56
CA ARG A 192 -9.90 4.58 21.77
C ARG A 192 -9.25 3.67 22.81
N LEU A 193 -7.92 3.47 22.75
CA LEU A 193 -7.17 2.71 23.74
C LEU A 193 -7.34 3.30 25.15
N ALA A 194 -7.28 4.62 25.30
CA ALA A 194 -7.53 5.28 26.58
C ALA A 194 -8.95 5.01 27.10
N CYS A 195 -9.96 5.02 26.23
CA CYS A 195 -11.33 4.65 26.60
C CYS A 195 -11.45 3.20 27.05
N LEU A 196 -10.78 2.27 26.38
CA LEU A 196 -10.75 0.84 26.78
C LEU A 196 -10.05 0.66 28.13
N ALA A 197 -8.96 1.39 28.38
CA ALA A 197 -8.20 1.32 29.63
C ALA A 197 -9.04 1.73 30.86
N VAL A 198 -10.04 2.60 30.68
CA VAL A 198 -10.99 2.99 31.75
C VAL A 198 -12.27 2.14 31.74
N GLY A 199 -12.25 0.99 31.08
CA GLY A 199 -13.33 -0.02 31.15
C GLY A 199 -14.51 0.20 30.22
N LYS A 200 -14.41 1.08 29.21
CA LYS A 200 -15.50 1.20 28.22
C LYS A 200 -15.55 -0.05 27.32
N PRO A 201 -16.77 -0.51 26.91
CA PRO A 201 -16.90 -1.73 26.12
C PRO A 201 -16.30 -1.57 24.71
N VAL A 202 -15.62 -2.62 24.21
CA VAL A 202 -14.99 -2.66 22.88
C VAL A 202 -15.98 -2.30 21.77
N ALA A 203 -17.18 -2.85 21.81
CA ALA A 203 -18.20 -2.60 20.79
C ALA A 203 -18.59 -1.12 20.66
N ALA A 204 -18.60 -0.37 21.77
CA ALA A 204 -18.93 1.05 21.77
C ALA A 204 -17.73 1.94 21.37
N VAL A 205 -16.49 1.49 21.66
CA VAL A 205 -15.29 2.29 21.43
C VAL A 205 -14.68 2.03 20.07
N CYS A 206 -14.71 0.78 19.59
CA CYS A 206 -14.04 0.32 18.39
C CYS A 206 -14.96 0.21 17.17
N GLU A 207 -16.06 0.97 17.15
CA GLU A 207 -16.94 1.06 16.00
C GLU A 207 -16.16 1.48 14.74
N LYS A 208 -16.47 0.82 13.60
CA LYS A 208 -15.85 1.18 12.31
C LYS A 208 -16.30 2.59 11.92
N PRO A 209 -15.35 3.45 11.46
CA PRO A 209 -15.71 4.79 10.99
C PRO A 209 -16.66 4.72 9.79
N GLU A 210 -17.46 5.77 9.62
CA GLU A 210 -18.35 5.89 8.47
C GLU A 210 -17.58 5.78 7.15
N VAL A 211 -18.08 4.94 6.26
CA VAL A 211 -17.51 4.77 4.92
C VAL A 211 -17.75 6.04 4.13
N TRP A 212 -16.68 6.63 3.59
CA TRP A 212 -16.78 7.74 2.64
C TRP A 212 -17.01 7.21 1.24
N GLN A 213 -16.17 6.29 0.77
CA GLN A 213 -16.26 5.71 -0.57
C GLN A 213 -15.67 4.30 -0.59
N THR A 214 -16.25 3.46 -1.45
CA THR A 214 -15.72 2.12 -1.78
C THR A 214 -15.24 2.11 -3.22
N TRP A 215 -13.97 1.82 -3.42
CA TRP A 215 -13.31 1.64 -4.70
C TRP A 215 -13.32 0.16 -5.04
N ARG A 216 -13.81 -0.19 -6.21
CA ARG A 216 -13.87 -1.59 -6.66
C ARG A 216 -12.95 -1.79 -7.84
N ALA A 217 -12.32 -2.97 -7.91
CA ALA A 217 -11.46 -3.33 -9.01
C ALA A 217 -12.23 -3.37 -10.34
N ASP A 218 -11.65 -2.77 -11.38
CA ASP A 218 -12.06 -2.97 -12.76
C ASP A 218 -11.32 -4.18 -13.31
N PRO A 219 -12.00 -5.24 -13.78
CA PRO A 219 -11.35 -6.46 -14.25
C PRO A 219 -10.43 -6.24 -15.46
N VAL A 220 -10.75 -5.29 -16.34
CA VAL A 220 -9.94 -5.00 -17.53
C VAL A 220 -8.64 -4.31 -17.11
N ARG A 221 -8.73 -3.28 -16.26
CA ARG A 221 -7.55 -2.60 -15.74
C ARG A 221 -6.70 -3.53 -14.88
N HIS A 222 -7.33 -4.36 -14.03
CA HIS A 222 -6.63 -5.38 -13.27
C HIS A 222 -5.78 -6.28 -14.16
N HIS A 223 -6.36 -6.81 -15.25
CA HIS A 223 -5.64 -7.69 -16.17
C HIS A 223 -4.39 -7.02 -16.76
N THR A 224 -4.52 -5.80 -17.25
CA THR A 224 -3.40 -5.03 -17.82
C THR A 224 -2.33 -4.74 -16.77
N LEU A 225 -2.74 -4.34 -15.56
CA LEU A 225 -1.83 -4.05 -14.45
C LEU A 225 -1.09 -5.31 -13.98
N MET A 226 -1.71 -6.49 -14.03
CA MET A 226 -1.02 -7.75 -13.68
C MET A 226 0.04 -8.16 -14.69
N GLN A 227 -0.11 -7.81 -15.97
CA GLN A 227 0.95 -7.99 -16.97
C GLN A 227 2.15 -7.08 -16.66
N ARG A 228 1.91 -5.83 -16.27
CA ARG A 228 2.96 -4.90 -15.85
C ARG A 228 3.60 -5.33 -14.52
N TYR A 229 2.81 -5.81 -13.57
CA TYR A 229 3.30 -6.35 -12.30
C TYR A 229 4.27 -7.53 -12.48
N ALA A 230 4.03 -8.41 -13.44
CA ALA A 230 4.97 -9.50 -13.75
C ALA A 230 6.34 -8.95 -14.21
N GLN A 231 6.35 -7.89 -15.01
CA GLN A 231 7.58 -7.21 -15.43
C GLN A 231 8.26 -6.48 -14.26
N PHE A 232 7.50 -5.79 -13.41
CA PHE A 232 7.99 -5.15 -12.19
C PHE A 232 8.77 -6.14 -11.30
N LYS A 233 8.23 -7.33 -11.06
CA LYS A 233 8.93 -8.37 -10.28
C LYS A 233 10.23 -8.81 -10.95
N THR A 234 10.24 -8.96 -12.25
CA THR A 234 11.44 -9.34 -13.02
C THR A 234 12.53 -8.28 -12.91
N LEU A 235 12.18 -7.00 -12.88
CA LEU A 235 13.15 -5.91 -12.71
C LEU A 235 13.86 -5.99 -11.36
N TYR A 236 13.14 -6.26 -10.27
CA TYR A 236 13.77 -6.45 -8.96
C TYR A 236 14.74 -7.64 -8.96
N LEU A 237 14.34 -8.77 -9.54
CA LEU A 237 15.19 -9.96 -9.60
C LEU A 237 16.47 -9.70 -10.43
N ASN A 238 16.38 -8.95 -11.51
CA ASN A 238 17.53 -8.55 -12.32
C ASN A 238 18.46 -7.60 -11.52
N ASP A 239 17.90 -6.60 -10.84
CA ASP A 239 18.67 -5.70 -9.98
C ASP A 239 19.40 -6.47 -8.87
N LEU A 240 18.70 -7.40 -8.20
CA LEU A 240 19.29 -8.25 -7.18
C LEU A 240 20.46 -9.08 -7.74
N TYR A 241 20.26 -9.67 -8.92
CA TYR A 241 21.32 -10.43 -9.59
C TYR A 241 22.56 -9.57 -9.86
N TYR A 242 22.38 -8.36 -10.44
CA TYR A 242 23.50 -7.45 -10.73
C TYR A 242 24.22 -6.93 -9.49
N ARG A 243 23.52 -6.78 -8.38
CA ARG A 243 24.14 -6.35 -7.11
C ARG A 243 24.93 -7.46 -6.40
N GLN A 244 24.69 -8.72 -6.74
CA GLN A 244 25.35 -9.89 -6.15
C GLN A 244 26.54 -10.39 -7.00
N HIS A 245 26.70 -9.92 -8.25
CA HIS A 245 27.74 -10.32 -9.21
C HIS A 245 28.46 -9.11 -9.78
#